data_5a24554a55f9e6d9c4fc2b24f37daab8
#
_entry.id   5a24554a55f9e6d9c4fc2b24f37daab8
#
_cell.length_a   1.000
_cell.length_b   1.000
_cell.length_c   1.000
_cell.angle_alpha   90.00
_cell.angle_beta   90.00
_cell.angle_gamma   90.00
#
_symmetry.space_group_name_H-M   'P 1'
#
loop_
_entity.id
_entity.type
_entity.pdbx_description
1 polymer ?
#
loop_
_entity_poly.entity_id
_entity_poly.type
_entity_poly.pdbx_seq_one_letter_code
_entity_poly.pdbx_strand_id
1 'polypeptide(L)'
;MKIRIFADETITVDLSQLLAGLREVATSHSWAAGKSQFRVKKPPVAYPKTYESLSSQLRAEIDSDDVAFLFTEHPYDNNYFWDSGTDKAIIISLYGWEQLTSLPRANGIVYFTVALLIRNLRVGKSHKGRNTGCVNDFWQDKTGIDSGMRAAYICAACLASRSGSAVRATDVPLVELKSILDDLSHASRNNEDIGEFWTRAARSSEPMTFDVFMCHNSKDKNAVRALNKNLKAQGINTWLDEEQLPPGRAWQELLERQIESIRSVAVFVGAAGAGPWQDVEIRAFLSEFVNRRCPVIPVILADCKTVPQLPLFMRQFTWVDFRKDLPTPFDQLIWGITGERPQSS
;
A
#
# COMPACT_ATOMS: atom_id res chain seq x y z
N MET A 1 -19.47 8.45 0.34
CA MET A 1 -19.23 9.91 0.35
C MET A 1 -18.44 10.26 -0.88
N LYS A 2 -18.79 11.32 -1.57
CA LYS A 2 -18.10 11.79 -2.75
C LYS A 2 -17.15 12.92 -2.36
N ILE A 3 -15.88 12.78 -2.75
CA ILE A 3 -14.82 13.71 -2.41
C ILE A 3 -14.36 14.37 -3.69
N ARG A 4 -14.41 15.71 -3.71
CA ARG A 4 -13.96 16.49 -4.86
C ARG A 4 -12.72 17.29 -4.51
N ILE A 5 -11.68 17.15 -5.32
CA ILE A 5 -10.43 17.89 -5.19
C ILE A 5 -10.35 18.90 -6.32
N PHE A 6 -10.17 20.15 -5.95
CA PHE A 6 -9.96 21.27 -6.85
C PHE A 6 -8.55 21.83 -6.62
N ALA A 7 -7.92 22.26 -7.67
CA ALA A 7 -6.71 23.07 -7.62
C ALA A 7 -6.93 24.35 -8.41
N ASP A 8 -6.47 25.47 -7.90
CA ASP A 8 -6.45 26.69 -8.68
C ASP A 8 -5.25 26.73 -9.66
N GLU A 9 -5.15 27.77 -10.44
CA GLU A 9 -4.09 27.94 -11.46
C GLU A 9 -2.68 28.02 -10.90
N THR A 10 -2.51 28.18 -9.57
CA THR A 10 -1.20 28.25 -8.91
C THR A 10 -0.64 26.90 -8.55
N ILE A 11 -1.48 25.86 -8.50
CA ILE A 11 -1.09 24.49 -8.15
C ILE A 11 -0.74 23.69 -9.40
N THR A 12 0.53 23.34 -9.54
CA THR A 12 1.05 22.54 -10.66
C THR A 12 1.22 21.07 -10.25
N VAL A 13 0.11 20.36 -10.10
CA VAL A 13 0.06 18.92 -9.77
C VAL A 13 -0.85 18.21 -10.75
N ASP A 14 -0.44 17.03 -11.21
CA ASP A 14 -1.33 16.16 -12.01
C ASP A 14 -2.39 15.51 -11.11
N LEU A 15 -3.51 16.21 -10.97
CA LEU A 15 -4.66 15.71 -10.21
C LEU A 15 -5.26 14.43 -10.82
N SER A 16 -5.08 14.18 -12.12
CA SER A 16 -5.61 12.98 -12.78
C SER A 16 -4.89 11.74 -12.29
N GLN A 17 -3.57 11.82 -12.20
CA GLN A 17 -2.71 10.75 -11.68
C GLN A 17 -3.00 10.51 -10.20
N LEU A 18 -3.09 11.58 -9.41
CA LEU A 18 -3.36 11.49 -7.98
C LEU A 18 -4.72 10.83 -7.69
N LEU A 19 -5.75 11.22 -8.43
CA LEU A 19 -7.09 10.67 -8.28
C LEU A 19 -7.19 9.22 -8.76
N ALA A 20 -6.39 8.82 -9.74
CA ALA A 20 -6.30 7.43 -10.16
C ALA A 20 -5.82 6.54 -8.99
N GLY A 21 -4.71 6.92 -8.35
CA GLY A 21 -4.21 6.20 -7.17
C GLY A 21 -5.19 6.16 -6.00
N LEU A 22 -5.82 7.30 -5.68
CA LEU A 22 -6.83 7.36 -4.61
C LEU A 22 -8.02 6.43 -4.87
N ARG A 23 -8.47 6.29 -6.13
CA ARG A 23 -9.56 5.38 -6.49
C ARG A 23 -9.19 3.91 -6.34
N GLU A 24 -7.93 3.57 -6.55
CA GLU A 24 -7.45 2.20 -6.37
C GLU A 24 -7.30 1.83 -4.88
N VAL A 25 -6.74 2.74 -4.08
CA VAL A 25 -6.46 2.49 -2.67
C VAL A 25 -7.69 2.63 -1.77
N ALA A 26 -8.64 3.52 -2.12
CA ALA A 26 -9.80 3.83 -1.29
C ALA A 26 -11.11 3.77 -2.10
N THR A 27 -11.60 2.57 -2.30
CA THR A 27 -12.76 2.26 -3.16
C THR A 27 -14.11 2.56 -2.51
N SER A 28 -14.18 2.68 -1.18
CA SER A 28 -15.39 3.07 -0.44
C SER A 28 -15.76 4.54 -0.60
N HIS A 29 -14.85 5.34 -1.17
CA HIS A 29 -15.04 6.75 -1.46
C HIS A 29 -15.11 6.98 -2.98
N SER A 30 -15.90 7.96 -3.38
CA SER A 30 -15.92 8.41 -4.79
C SER A 30 -15.03 9.63 -4.93
N TRP A 31 -13.89 9.48 -5.59
CA TRP A 31 -12.89 10.53 -5.79
C TRP A 31 -13.05 11.18 -7.16
N ALA A 32 -13.14 12.50 -7.23
CA ALA A 32 -13.28 13.23 -8.48
C ALA A 32 -12.53 14.56 -8.45
N ALA A 33 -12.01 14.99 -9.61
CA ALA A 33 -11.61 16.37 -9.79
C ALA A 33 -12.86 17.27 -9.83
N GLY A 34 -12.73 18.48 -9.33
CA GLY A 34 -13.73 19.51 -9.54
C GLY A 34 -13.76 19.95 -11.01
N LYS A 35 -14.94 20.30 -11.49
CA LYS A 35 -15.14 20.72 -12.88
C LYS A 35 -14.90 22.22 -13.12
N SER A 36 -14.97 23.02 -12.07
CA SER A 36 -14.83 24.49 -12.17
C SER A 36 -13.39 24.91 -12.01
N GLN A 37 -12.94 25.83 -12.84
CA GLN A 37 -11.65 26.49 -12.65
C GLN A 37 -11.84 27.64 -11.65
N PHE A 38 -11.42 27.43 -10.43
CA PHE A 38 -11.36 28.50 -9.44
C PHE A 38 -10.15 29.40 -9.70
N ARG A 39 -10.40 30.71 -9.80
CA ARG A 39 -9.35 31.72 -9.80
C ARG A 39 -9.38 32.44 -8.47
N VAL A 40 -8.41 32.20 -7.64
CA VAL A 40 -8.22 32.94 -6.41
C VAL A 40 -7.55 34.26 -6.75
N LYS A 41 -8.33 35.34 -6.83
CA LYS A 41 -7.76 36.67 -7.00
C LYS A 41 -6.94 37.00 -5.77
N LYS A 42 -5.65 37.39 -5.96
CA LYS A 42 -4.79 37.85 -4.89
C LYS A 42 -5.48 39.04 -4.18
N PRO A 43 -5.88 38.90 -2.92
CA PRO A 43 -6.60 39.97 -2.23
C PRO A 43 -5.64 41.12 -1.92
N PRO A 44 -6.08 42.35 -2.05
CA PRO A 44 -5.21 43.49 -1.80
C PRO A 44 -4.82 43.71 -0.35
N VAL A 45 -5.45 43.19 0.70
CA VAL A 45 -4.96 43.34 2.11
C VAL A 45 -5.84 42.69 3.23
N ALA A 46 -6.97 42.00 2.98
CA ALA A 46 -7.77 41.43 4.09
C ALA A 46 -8.39 40.08 3.71
N TYR A 47 -7.88 39.04 4.29
CA TYR A 47 -8.06 37.63 3.89
C TYR A 47 -9.38 36.95 4.32
N PRO A 48 -9.94 37.08 5.52
CA PRO A 48 -11.01 36.19 5.97
C PRO A 48 -12.21 36.17 5.03
N LYS A 49 -12.62 37.35 4.52
CA LYS A 49 -13.80 37.49 3.66
C LYS A 49 -13.65 36.84 2.27
N THR A 50 -12.42 36.75 1.73
CA THR A 50 -12.17 36.18 0.40
C THR A 50 -12.32 34.68 0.44
N TYR A 51 -11.77 34.03 1.48
CA TYR A 51 -11.89 32.59 1.65
C TYR A 51 -13.27 32.14 2.05
N GLU A 52 -14.00 32.92 2.86
CA GLU A 52 -15.42 32.67 3.15
C GLU A 52 -16.27 32.69 1.87
N SER A 53 -16.04 33.67 0.99
CA SER A 53 -16.71 33.74 -0.31
C SER A 53 -16.38 32.56 -1.21
N LEU A 54 -15.08 32.15 -1.28
CA LEU A 54 -14.64 30.99 -2.04
C LEU A 54 -15.18 29.69 -1.46
N SER A 55 -15.21 29.56 -0.14
CA SER A 55 -15.79 28.40 0.54
C SER A 55 -17.28 28.30 0.25
N SER A 56 -18.00 29.41 0.18
CA SER A 56 -19.41 29.44 -0.20
C SER A 56 -19.63 29.08 -1.66
N GLN A 57 -18.77 29.57 -2.57
CA GLN A 57 -18.78 29.17 -3.99
C GLN A 57 -18.47 27.68 -4.15
N LEU A 58 -17.44 27.19 -3.49
CA LEU A 58 -17.06 25.78 -3.49
C LEU A 58 -18.20 24.90 -2.97
N ARG A 59 -18.91 25.37 -1.95
CA ARG A 59 -20.08 24.70 -1.39
C ARG A 59 -21.24 24.61 -2.38
N ALA A 60 -21.44 25.60 -3.21
CA ALA A 60 -22.45 25.59 -4.25
C ALA A 60 -22.18 24.60 -5.39
N GLU A 61 -20.93 24.17 -5.56
CA GLU A 61 -20.49 23.21 -6.59
C GLU A 61 -20.68 21.72 -6.18
N ILE A 62 -21.09 21.45 -4.95
CA ILE A 62 -21.17 20.10 -4.39
C ILE A 62 -22.54 19.80 -3.81
N ASP A 63 -22.92 18.53 -3.83
CA ASP A 63 -24.14 18.04 -3.20
C ASP A 63 -24.04 18.06 -1.66
N SER A 64 -25.16 17.96 -0.96
CA SER A 64 -25.23 18.08 0.51
C SER A 64 -24.32 17.09 1.25
N ASP A 65 -24.08 15.91 0.67
CA ASP A 65 -23.33 14.83 1.29
C ASP A 65 -21.86 14.73 0.81
N ASP A 66 -21.48 15.63 -0.14
CA ASP A 66 -20.13 15.68 -0.67
C ASP A 66 -19.21 16.56 0.19
N VAL A 67 -17.90 16.30 0.06
CA VAL A 67 -16.82 17.11 0.63
C VAL A 67 -15.94 17.63 -0.48
N ALA A 68 -15.59 18.91 -0.45
CA ALA A 68 -14.71 19.53 -1.41
C ALA A 68 -13.48 20.14 -0.76
N PHE A 69 -12.35 19.96 -1.40
CA PHE A 69 -11.06 20.55 -1.05
C PHE A 69 -10.57 21.40 -2.22
N LEU A 70 -10.26 22.66 -1.97
CA LEU A 70 -9.61 23.54 -2.94
C LEU A 70 -8.19 23.86 -2.47
N PHE A 71 -7.21 23.52 -3.27
CA PHE A 71 -5.80 23.80 -3.02
C PHE A 71 -5.36 25.04 -3.79
N THR A 72 -4.56 25.89 -3.13
CA THR A 72 -4.04 27.14 -3.67
C THR A 72 -2.66 27.45 -3.09
N GLU A 73 -1.86 28.27 -3.78
CA GLU A 73 -0.63 28.85 -3.22
C GLU A 73 -0.83 30.26 -2.65
N HIS A 74 -2.04 30.73 -2.53
CA HIS A 74 -2.29 32.00 -1.85
C HIS A 74 -2.28 31.82 -0.32
N PRO A 75 -1.59 32.68 0.43
CA PRO A 75 -1.50 32.56 1.89
C PRO A 75 -2.79 32.94 2.58
N TYR A 76 -3.04 32.36 3.76
CA TYR A 76 -3.96 32.92 4.73
C TYR A 76 -3.29 34.04 5.52
N ASP A 77 -4.07 35.06 5.96
CA ASP A 77 -3.59 36.16 6.79
C ASP A 77 -3.08 35.72 8.17
N ASN A 78 -3.67 34.67 8.72
CA ASN A 78 -3.29 34.04 9.98
C ASN A 78 -2.17 33.01 9.84
N ASN A 79 -1.59 32.88 8.65
CA ASN A 79 -0.55 31.90 8.32
C ASN A 79 -0.91 30.44 8.58
N TYR A 80 -2.19 30.07 8.61
CA TYR A 80 -2.63 28.68 8.71
C TYR A 80 -2.61 27.98 7.35
N PHE A 81 -2.61 26.63 7.34
CA PHE A 81 -2.81 25.87 6.12
C PHE A 81 -4.25 25.89 5.65
N TRP A 82 -5.22 25.89 6.57
CA TRP A 82 -6.64 25.97 6.26
C TRP A 82 -7.39 26.70 7.38
N ASP A 83 -8.58 27.17 7.06
CA ASP A 83 -9.52 27.69 8.05
C ASP A 83 -10.77 26.81 8.10
N SER A 84 -11.42 26.78 9.26
CA SER A 84 -12.54 25.89 9.59
C SER A 84 -13.92 26.47 9.26
N GLY A 85 -14.01 27.32 8.24
CA GLY A 85 -15.24 28.04 7.90
C GLY A 85 -16.46 27.16 7.58
N THR A 86 -16.27 25.98 6.99
CA THR A 86 -17.33 24.96 6.81
C THR A 86 -16.71 23.56 6.80
N ASP A 87 -17.42 22.58 7.39
CA ASP A 87 -16.94 21.19 7.50
C ASP A 87 -16.87 20.45 6.14
N LYS A 88 -17.42 20.98 5.06
CA LYS A 88 -17.57 20.29 3.78
C LYS A 88 -16.97 21.00 2.57
N ALA A 89 -16.61 22.25 2.69
CA ALA A 89 -15.96 23.03 1.63
C ALA A 89 -14.73 23.73 2.22
N ILE A 90 -13.56 23.15 2.02
CA ILE A 90 -12.34 23.53 2.72
C ILE A 90 -11.33 24.03 1.70
N ILE A 91 -10.73 25.18 1.96
CA ILE A 91 -9.65 25.75 1.17
C ILE A 91 -8.36 25.51 1.90
N ILE A 92 -7.35 24.98 1.20
CA ILE A 92 -6.03 24.65 1.76
C ILE A 92 -4.97 25.44 1.02
N SER A 93 -4.15 26.17 1.77
CA SER A 93 -3.02 26.94 1.24
C SER A 93 -1.73 26.17 1.37
N LEU A 94 -1.08 25.93 0.24
CA LEU A 94 0.29 25.39 0.16
C LEU A 94 1.33 26.50 -0.03
N TYR A 95 1.01 27.74 0.37
CA TYR A 95 1.93 28.88 0.22
C TYR A 95 3.25 28.63 0.92
N GLY A 96 4.33 28.89 0.19
CA GLY A 96 5.70 28.72 0.70
C GLY A 96 6.12 27.24 0.84
N TRP A 97 5.50 26.33 0.11
CA TRP A 97 5.73 24.89 0.21
C TRP A 97 7.21 24.51 0.19
N GLU A 98 7.99 25.06 -0.75
CA GLU A 98 9.42 24.76 -0.89
C GLU A 98 10.29 25.24 0.28
N GLN A 99 9.75 26.14 1.10
CA GLN A 99 10.42 26.64 2.32
C GLN A 99 10.07 25.75 3.53
N LEU A 100 8.99 24.98 3.43
CA LEU A 100 8.50 24.14 4.52
C LEU A 100 9.01 22.71 4.42
N THR A 101 9.16 22.20 3.20
CA THR A 101 9.54 20.82 2.92
C THR A 101 10.13 20.67 1.53
N SER A 102 10.97 19.64 1.35
CA SER A 102 11.44 19.19 0.02
C SER A 102 10.48 18.20 -0.67
N LEU A 103 9.38 17.84 -0.01
CA LEU A 103 8.42 16.87 -0.55
C LEU A 103 7.56 17.50 -1.66
N PRO A 104 7.14 16.68 -2.65
CA PRO A 104 6.23 17.13 -3.70
C PRO A 104 4.90 17.66 -3.14
N ARG A 105 4.30 18.63 -3.82
CA ARG A 105 2.98 19.18 -3.43
C ARG A 105 1.87 18.15 -3.44
N ALA A 106 1.96 17.14 -4.29
CA ALA A 106 1.03 16.01 -4.32
C ALA A 106 0.91 15.33 -2.94
N ASN A 107 2.06 15.16 -2.25
CA ASN A 107 2.08 14.58 -0.90
C ASN A 107 1.31 15.46 0.09
N GLY A 108 1.45 16.78 -0.01
CA GLY A 108 0.68 17.73 0.79
C GLY A 108 -0.82 17.68 0.51
N ILE A 109 -1.20 17.60 -0.76
CA ILE A 109 -2.61 17.46 -1.19
C ILE A 109 -3.23 16.22 -0.56
N VAL A 110 -2.56 15.07 -0.66
CA VAL A 110 -3.04 13.81 -0.07
C VAL A 110 -3.09 13.90 1.45
N TYR A 111 -2.01 14.40 2.08
CA TYR A 111 -1.93 14.53 3.53
C TYR A 111 -3.10 15.33 4.11
N PHE A 112 -3.31 16.57 3.61
CA PHE A 112 -4.39 17.42 4.12
C PHE A 112 -5.77 16.87 3.82
N THR A 113 -5.96 16.30 2.62
CA THR A 113 -7.23 15.67 2.26
C THR A 113 -7.58 14.55 3.26
N VAL A 114 -6.65 13.63 3.51
CA VAL A 114 -6.89 12.49 4.41
C VAL A 114 -7.02 12.94 5.87
N ALA A 115 -6.16 13.86 6.33
CA ALA A 115 -6.25 14.40 7.69
C ALA A 115 -7.59 15.06 7.98
N LEU A 116 -8.11 15.85 7.05
CA LEU A 116 -9.40 16.53 7.19
C LEU A 116 -10.59 15.56 7.06
N LEU A 117 -10.48 14.50 6.23
CA LEU A 117 -11.49 13.44 6.20
C LEU A 117 -11.53 12.66 7.52
N ILE A 118 -10.39 12.33 8.12
CA ILE A 118 -10.29 11.68 9.44
C ILE A 118 -10.93 12.56 10.51
N ARG A 119 -10.70 13.89 10.45
CA ARG A 119 -11.35 14.87 11.33
C ARG A 119 -12.86 14.90 11.14
N ASN A 120 -13.35 14.87 9.90
CA ASN A 120 -14.79 14.80 9.60
C ASN A 120 -15.43 13.52 10.15
N LEU A 121 -14.70 12.42 10.14
CA LEU A 121 -15.10 11.16 10.78
C LEU A 121 -15.04 11.21 12.32
N ARG A 122 -14.65 12.35 12.90
CA ARG A 122 -14.50 12.58 14.35
C ARG A 122 -13.57 11.57 15.03
N VAL A 123 -12.52 11.15 14.32
CA VAL A 123 -11.51 10.25 14.85
C VAL A 123 -10.41 11.07 15.51
N GLY A 124 -10.38 11.05 16.84
CA GLY A 124 -9.40 11.75 17.65
C GLY A 124 -9.70 13.22 17.88
N LYS A 125 -8.73 13.90 18.51
CA LYS A 125 -8.75 15.33 18.81
C LYS A 125 -7.43 15.94 18.37
N SER A 126 -7.43 17.25 18.08
CA SER A 126 -6.20 17.98 17.75
C SER A 126 -5.17 17.90 18.90
N HIS A 127 -3.94 17.54 18.58
CA HIS A 127 -2.80 17.52 19.49
C HIS A 127 -2.13 18.90 19.49
N LYS A 128 -2.45 19.72 20.47
CA LYS A 128 -1.85 21.05 20.61
C LYS A 128 -0.46 20.95 21.23
N GLY A 129 0.54 21.56 20.57
CA GLY A 129 1.89 21.71 21.10
C GLY A 129 2.75 20.44 21.10
N ARG A 130 2.38 19.42 20.34
CA ARG A 130 3.18 18.18 20.16
C ARG A 130 3.25 17.82 18.68
N ASN A 131 4.48 17.71 18.17
CA ASN A 131 4.72 17.17 16.84
C ASN A 131 4.97 15.67 16.98
N THR A 132 3.90 14.88 16.95
CA THR A 132 3.99 13.42 17.10
C THR A 132 4.06 12.69 15.78
N GLY A 133 3.76 13.38 14.68
CA GLY A 133 3.57 12.80 13.34
C GLY A 133 2.15 12.26 13.09
N CYS A 134 1.26 12.37 14.09
CA CYS A 134 -0.14 12.03 13.92
C CYS A 134 -0.85 13.06 13.05
N VAL A 135 -1.77 12.63 12.17
CA VAL A 135 -2.55 13.52 11.30
C VAL A 135 -3.43 14.53 12.03
N ASN A 136 -3.64 14.35 13.33
CA ASN A 136 -4.36 15.29 14.20
C ASN A 136 -3.43 16.29 14.90
N ASP A 137 -2.14 16.31 14.60
CA ASP A 137 -1.22 17.31 15.15
C ASP A 137 -1.57 18.70 14.63
N PHE A 138 -1.50 19.68 15.54
CA PHE A 138 -1.62 21.08 15.20
C PHE A 138 -0.21 21.68 15.11
N TRP A 139 0.20 22.00 13.90
CA TRP A 139 1.53 22.53 13.60
C TRP A 139 1.59 24.03 13.96
N GLN A 140 2.16 24.34 15.13
CA GLN A 140 2.47 25.73 15.48
C GLN A 140 3.60 26.29 14.60
N ASP A 141 4.58 25.43 14.28
CA ASP A 141 5.59 25.66 13.27
C ASP A 141 5.22 24.85 12.01
N LYS A 142 4.98 25.55 10.91
CA LYS A 142 4.59 24.92 9.64
C LYS A 142 5.66 23.97 9.08
N THR A 143 6.94 24.14 9.42
CA THR A 143 8.00 23.21 9.00
C THR A 143 7.82 21.80 9.56
N GLY A 144 7.07 21.65 10.64
CA GLY A 144 6.67 20.35 11.17
C GLY A 144 5.89 19.49 10.20
N ILE A 145 5.30 20.07 9.13
CA ILE A 145 4.54 19.33 8.12
C ILE A 145 5.39 18.28 7.39
N ASP A 146 6.69 18.53 7.19
CA ASP A 146 7.62 17.57 6.60
C ASP A 146 7.66 16.28 7.42
N SER A 147 7.90 16.37 8.71
CA SER A 147 7.90 15.21 9.61
C SER A 147 6.52 14.58 9.72
N GLY A 148 5.45 15.38 9.62
CA GLY A 148 4.08 14.90 9.62
C GLY A 148 3.77 13.99 8.44
N MET A 149 4.18 14.36 7.23
CA MET A 149 4.01 13.53 6.03
C MET A 149 4.89 12.28 6.04
N ARG A 150 6.12 12.38 6.54
CA ARG A 150 7.02 11.21 6.64
C ARG A 150 6.56 10.19 7.68
N ALA A 151 5.86 10.62 8.72
CA ALA A 151 5.25 9.74 9.72
C ALA A 151 3.85 9.28 9.32
N ALA A 152 3.00 10.17 8.90
CA ALA A 152 1.64 10.03 8.39
C ALA A 152 0.83 8.88 9.00
N TYR A 153 0.43 9.00 10.27
CA TYR A 153 -0.34 7.95 10.94
C TYR A 153 -1.42 8.53 11.86
N ILE A 154 -2.31 7.67 12.33
CA ILE A 154 -3.29 7.99 13.38
C ILE A 154 -2.81 7.34 14.68
N CYS A 155 -2.50 8.12 15.70
CA CYS A 155 -1.99 7.57 16.96
C CYS A 155 -3.06 6.75 17.72
N ALA A 156 -2.60 5.85 18.58
CA ALA A 156 -3.48 4.99 19.38
C ALA A 156 -4.47 5.79 20.26
N ALA A 157 -4.04 6.93 20.79
CA ALA A 157 -4.90 7.82 21.58
C ALA A 157 -6.05 8.39 20.74
N CYS A 158 -5.81 8.79 19.49
CA CYS A 158 -6.85 9.24 18.57
C CYS A 158 -7.79 8.11 18.18
N LEU A 159 -7.27 6.92 17.90
CA LEU A 159 -8.09 5.74 17.61
C LEU A 159 -8.97 5.33 18.80
N ALA A 160 -8.49 5.49 20.02
CA ALA A 160 -9.26 5.22 21.24
C ALA A 160 -10.27 6.33 21.58
N SER A 161 -9.95 7.60 21.28
CA SER A 161 -10.75 8.79 21.64
C SER A 161 -11.76 9.17 20.55
N ARG A 162 -12.58 8.23 20.09
CA ARG A 162 -13.60 8.43 19.05
C ARG A 162 -14.89 8.99 19.65
N SER A 163 -14.82 10.18 20.23
CA SER A 163 -15.96 10.81 20.89
C SER A 163 -17.08 11.13 19.88
N GLY A 164 -18.19 10.41 19.97
CA GLY A 164 -19.35 10.60 19.10
C GLY A 164 -19.19 10.14 17.65
N SER A 165 -18.14 9.38 17.32
CA SER A 165 -17.98 8.78 16.00
C SER A 165 -18.77 7.48 15.89
N ALA A 166 -19.58 7.35 14.83
CA ALA A 166 -20.20 6.08 14.45
C ALA A 166 -19.22 5.11 13.78
N VAL A 167 -18.02 5.58 13.42
CA VAL A 167 -16.99 4.83 12.68
C VAL A 167 -16.13 4.02 13.62
N ARG A 168 -15.99 2.71 13.36
CA ARG A 168 -15.10 1.80 14.09
C ARG A 168 -13.70 1.77 13.47
N ALA A 169 -12.68 1.36 14.23
CA ALA A 169 -11.31 1.23 13.71
C ALA A 169 -11.18 0.21 12.57
N THR A 170 -12.11 -0.72 12.48
CA THR A 170 -12.19 -1.79 11.47
C THR A 170 -13.11 -1.45 10.31
N ASP A 171 -13.79 -0.31 10.34
CA ASP A 171 -14.69 0.08 9.26
C ASP A 171 -13.88 0.42 8.00
N VAL A 172 -14.34 -0.06 6.87
CA VAL A 172 -13.65 0.03 5.58
C VAL A 172 -13.16 1.45 5.26
N PRO A 173 -13.97 2.53 5.41
CA PRO A 173 -13.51 3.88 5.11
C PRO A 173 -12.29 4.32 5.92
N LEU A 174 -12.22 3.96 7.20
CA LEU A 174 -11.08 4.32 8.04
C LEU A 174 -9.85 3.47 7.75
N VAL A 175 -10.05 2.19 7.43
CA VAL A 175 -8.97 1.28 7.03
C VAL A 175 -8.32 1.77 5.73
N GLU A 176 -9.12 2.16 4.74
CA GLU A 176 -8.63 2.71 3.48
C GLU A 176 -7.86 4.04 3.68
N LEU A 177 -8.38 4.95 4.50
CA LEU A 177 -7.67 6.21 4.81
C LEU A 177 -6.33 5.95 5.53
N LYS A 178 -6.25 4.92 6.37
CA LYS A 178 -4.98 4.48 6.97
C LYS A 178 -4.02 3.93 5.92
N SER A 179 -4.51 3.13 4.97
CA SER A 179 -3.68 2.61 3.87
C SER A 179 -3.09 3.75 3.03
N ILE A 180 -3.88 4.79 2.72
CA ILE A 180 -3.37 6.00 2.05
C ILE A 180 -2.26 6.66 2.87
N LEU A 181 -2.40 6.75 4.20
CA LEU A 181 -1.37 7.34 5.06
C LEU A 181 -0.09 6.50 5.09
N ASP A 182 -0.20 5.17 5.08
CA ASP A 182 0.94 4.26 5.04
C ASP A 182 1.72 4.43 3.71
N ASP A 183 1.01 4.49 2.58
CA ASP A 183 1.60 4.77 1.26
C ASP A 183 2.28 6.15 1.22
N LEU A 184 1.59 7.18 1.74
CA LEU A 184 2.12 8.54 1.81
C LEU A 184 3.38 8.62 2.67
N SER A 185 3.38 7.94 3.82
CA SER A 185 4.55 7.85 4.69
C SER A 185 5.73 7.18 3.96
N HIS A 186 5.47 6.11 3.22
CA HIS A 186 6.49 5.41 2.44
C HIS A 186 7.07 6.30 1.33
N ALA A 187 6.23 6.89 0.49
CA ALA A 187 6.64 7.80 -0.56
C ALA A 187 7.42 9.00 0.00
N SER A 188 6.92 9.61 1.08
CA SER A 188 7.54 10.79 1.70
C SER A 188 8.91 10.47 2.31
N ARG A 189 9.11 9.31 2.93
CA ARG A 189 10.43 8.90 3.45
C ARG A 189 11.47 8.77 2.34
N ASN A 190 11.04 8.39 1.15
CA ASN A 190 11.88 8.25 -0.03
C ASN A 190 11.98 9.55 -0.88
N ASN A 191 11.41 10.67 -0.44
CA ASN A 191 11.28 11.93 -1.17
C ASN A 191 10.60 11.76 -2.54
N GLU A 192 9.66 10.86 -2.64
CA GLU A 192 8.95 10.49 -3.86
C GLU A 192 7.57 11.16 -3.91
N ASP A 193 7.12 11.50 -5.12
CA ASP A 193 5.75 11.94 -5.38
C ASP A 193 4.78 10.77 -5.18
N ILE A 194 3.73 10.98 -4.39
CA ILE A 194 2.76 9.93 -4.05
C ILE A 194 1.99 9.44 -5.28
N GLY A 195 1.71 10.28 -6.25
CA GLY A 195 1.07 9.89 -7.51
C GLY A 195 1.98 9.03 -8.37
N GLU A 196 3.29 9.36 -8.43
CA GLU A 196 4.29 8.52 -9.08
C GLU A 196 4.46 7.19 -8.35
N PHE A 197 4.49 7.22 -7.00
CA PHE A 197 4.52 6.02 -6.18
C PHE A 197 3.36 5.07 -6.53
N TRP A 198 2.12 5.54 -6.53
CA TRP A 198 0.96 4.73 -6.89
C TRP A 198 0.99 4.25 -8.34
N THR A 199 1.41 5.10 -9.29
CA THR A 199 1.55 4.69 -10.70
C THR A 199 2.56 3.58 -10.85
N ARG A 200 3.68 3.65 -10.14
CA ARG A 200 4.70 2.61 -10.14
C ARG A 200 4.18 1.35 -9.44
N ALA A 201 3.52 1.48 -8.30
CA ALA A 201 2.89 0.37 -7.59
C ALA A 201 1.84 -0.31 -8.47
N ALA A 202 0.97 0.43 -9.17
CA ALA A 202 0.00 -0.11 -10.12
C ALA A 202 0.67 -0.82 -11.31
N ARG A 203 1.75 -0.28 -11.86
CA ARG A 203 2.55 -0.94 -12.91
C ARG A 203 3.29 -2.18 -12.40
N SER A 204 3.70 -2.19 -11.13
CA SER A 204 4.28 -3.38 -10.47
C SER A 204 3.18 -4.34 -9.99
N SER A 205 1.95 -3.88 -9.83
CA SER A 205 0.74 -4.64 -9.56
C SER A 205 -0.08 -4.95 -10.81
N GLU A 206 0.43 -4.72 -12.05
CA GLU A 206 0.13 -5.71 -13.09
C GLU A 206 0.57 -7.04 -12.47
N PRO A 207 -0.38 -7.94 -12.14
CA PRO A 207 -0.01 -9.10 -11.38
C PRO A 207 0.88 -9.93 -12.28
N MET A 208 2.18 -9.82 -12.15
CA MET A 208 3.02 -10.99 -12.31
C MET A 208 2.63 -11.89 -11.14
N THR A 209 1.39 -12.40 -11.20
CA THR A 209 0.91 -13.36 -10.24
C THR A 209 1.69 -14.62 -10.48
N PHE A 210 2.70 -14.80 -9.67
CA PHE A 210 3.39 -16.08 -9.66
C PHE A 210 2.44 -17.09 -9.04
N ASP A 211 2.23 -18.17 -9.75
CA ASP A 211 1.41 -19.27 -9.25
C ASP A 211 2.14 -19.98 -8.12
N VAL A 212 3.49 -20.05 -8.18
CA VAL A 212 4.28 -20.73 -7.16
C VAL A 212 5.67 -20.11 -6.94
N PHE A 213 6.03 -19.94 -5.68
CA PHE A 213 7.41 -19.69 -5.25
C PHE A 213 8.17 -21.01 -5.11
N MET A 214 9.32 -21.13 -5.78
CA MET A 214 10.12 -22.34 -5.80
C MET A 214 11.24 -22.29 -4.76
N CYS A 215 10.89 -22.55 -3.51
CA CYS A 215 11.81 -22.49 -2.39
C CYS A 215 12.71 -23.73 -2.31
N HIS A 216 14.03 -23.57 -2.38
CA HIS A 216 14.97 -24.68 -2.47
C HIS A 216 16.33 -24.39 -1.83
N ASN A 217 17.11 -25.45 -1.58
CA ASN A 217 18.50 -25.33 -1.21
C ASN A 217 19.35 -25.07 -2.46
N SER A 218 20.39 -24.25 -2.34
CA SER A 218 21.33 -23.98 -3.43
C SER A 218 21.97 -25.25 -4.03
N LYS A 219 22.07 -26.34 -3.27
CA LYS A 219 22.57 -27.64 -3.72
C LYS A 219 21.58 -28.42 -4.60
N ASP A 220 20.29 -28.14 -4.48
CA ASP A 220 19.22 -28.79 -5.22
C ASP A 220 18.84 -28.05 -6.51
N LYS A 221 19.57 -26.96 -6.81
CA LYS A 221 19.30 -26.01 -7.89
C LYS A 221 19.10 -26.64 -9.26
N ASN A 222 19.89 -27.66 -9.62
CA ASN A 222 19.79 -28.31 -10.95
C ASN A 222 18.45 -29.05 -11.10
N ALA A 223 18.01 -29.79 -10.09
CA ALA A 223 16.73 -30.50 -10.10
C ALA A 223 15.56 -29.50 -10.14
N VAL A 224 15.66 -28.42 -9.36
CA VAL A 224 14.63 -27.39 -9.30
C VAL A 224 14.51 -26.62 -10.62
N ARG A 225 15.62 -26.31 -11.30
CA ARG A 225 15.62 -25.72 -12.65
C ARG A 225 14.88 -26.59 -13.67
N ALA A 226 15.10 -27.90 -13.63
CA ALA A 226 14.41 -28.83 -14.53
C ALA A 226 12.89 -28.81 -14.29
N LEU A 227 12.46 -28.82 -13.02
CA LEU A 227 11.05 -28.72 -12.65
C LEU A 227 10.46 -27.35 -13.02
N ASN A 228 11.22 -26.28 -12.81
CA ASN A 228 10.84 -24.92 -13.22
C ASN A 228 10.53 -24.84 -14.72
N LYS A 229 11.41 -25.38 -15.55
CA LYS A 229 11.21 -25.44 -16.99
C LYS A 229 9.94 -26.22 -17.37
N ASN A 230 9.70 -27.35 -16.72
CA ASN A 230 8.52 -28.16 -16.97
C ASN A 230 7.23 -27.48 -16.52
N LEU A 231 7.22 -26.82 -15.35
CA LEU A 231 6.07 -26.05 -14.86
C LEU A 231 5.73 -24.88 -15.79
N LYS A 232 6.74 -24.15 -16.28
CA LYS A 232 6.55 -23.07 -17.27
C LYS A 232 5.99 -23.60 -18.59
N ALA A 233 6.41 -24.79 -19.03
CA ALA A 233 5.86 -25.43 -20.22
C ALA A 233 4.38 -25.80 -20.08
N GLN A 234 3.87 -25.92 -18.86
CA GLN A 234 2.45 -26.11 -18.54
C GLN A 234 1.72 -24.78 -18.28
N GLY A 235 2.34 -23.65 -18.56
CA GLY A 235 1.74 -22.32 -18.38
C GLY A 235 1.74 -21.85 -16.93
N ILE A 236 2.44 -22.51 -16.00
CA ILE A 236 2.55 -22.10 -14.60
C ILE A 236 3.63 -21.03 -14.47
N ASN A 237 3.26 -19.88 -13.94
CA ASN A 237 4.17 -18.78 -13.70
C ASN A 237 4.92 -18.99 -12.38
N THR A 238 6.21 -19.27 -12.48
CA THR A 238 7.05 -19.65 -11.33
C THR A 238 7.94 -18.51 -10.89
N TRP A 239 8.05 -18.29 -9.56
CA TRP A 239 9.05 -17.41 -8.98
C TRP A 239 10.29 -18.25 -8.57
N LEU A 240 11.41 -18.01 -9.22
CA LEU A 240 12.70 -18.63 -8.91
C LEU A 240 13.73 -17.54 -8.65
N ASP A 241 14.49 -17.66 -7.55
CA ASP A 241 15.46 -16.66 -7.09
C ASP A 241 16.39 -16.16 -8.19
N GLU A 242 17.02 -17.06 -8.93
CA GLU A 242 17.99 -16.73 -9.97
C GLU A 242 17.41 -16.00 -11.19
N GLU A 243 16.10 -16.06 -11.39
CA GLU A 243 15.42 -15.37 -12.49
C GLU A 243 14.85 -14.01 -12.06
N GLN A 244 14.53 -13.86 -10.76
CA GLN A 244 13.82 -12.71 -10.23
C GLN A 244 14.72 -11.76 -9.42
N LEU A 245 15.91 -12.25 -8.99
CA LEU A 245 16.81 -11.47 -8.14
C LEU A 245 17.99 -10.90 -8.95
N PRO A 246 18.05 -9.59 -9.17
CA PRO A 246 19.26 -8.97 -9.72
C PRO A 246 20.46 -9.17 -8.79
N PRO A 247 21.65 -9.48 -9.34
CA PRO A 247 22.86 -9.57 -8.52
C PRO A 247 23.11 -8.32 -7.67
N GLY A 248 23.48 -8.52 -6.40
CA GLY A 248 23.81 -7.43 -5.48
C GLY A 248 22.62 -6.83 -4.73
N ARG A 249 21.41 -7.36 -4.87
CA ARG A 249 20.24 -6.98 -4.08
C ARG A 249 19.96 -7.99 -2.97
N ALA A 250 19.51 -7.49 -1.80
CA ALA A 250 19.04 -8.35 -0.72
C ALA A 250 17.75 -9.07 -1.17
N TRP A 251 17.78 -10.41 -1.18
CA TRP A 251 16.65 -11.23 -1.64
C TRP A 251 15.40 -11.06 -0.76
N GLN A 252 15.60 -10.78 0.51
CA GLN A 252 14.54 -10.60 1.51
C GLN A 252 13.63 -9.43 1.16
N GLU A 253 14.18 -8.25 0.88
CA GLU A 253 13.37 -7.07 0.51
C GLU A 253 12.53 -7.29 -0.75
N LEU A 254 13.08 -7.98 -1.73
CA LEU A 254 12.37 -8.24 -2.99
C LEU A 254 11.28 -9.29 -2.79
N LEU A 255 11.54 -10.28 -1.97
CA LEU A 255 10.58 -11.32 -1.67
C LEU A 255 9.43 -10.80 -0.80
N GLU A 256 9.71 -9.95 0.22
CA GLU A 256 8.69 -9.30 1.03
C GLU A 256 7.73 -8.44 0.19
N ARG A 257 8.25 -7.75 -0.83
CA ARG A 257 7.44 -6.97 -1.76
C ARG A 257 6.56 -7.82 -2.68
N GLN A 258 7.01 -9.04 -2.99
CA GLN A 258 6.34 -9.92 -3.96
C GLN A 258 5.49 -11.01 -3.31
N ILE A 259 5.60 -11.20 -2.00
CA ILE A 259 4.89 -12.28 -1.29
C ILE A 259 3.38 -12.23 -1.51
N GLU A 260 2.82 -11.03 -1.60
CA GLU A 260 1.38 -10.83 -1.81
C GLU A 260 0.93 -11.24 -3.22
N SER A 261 1.82 -11.21 -4.20
CA SER A 261 1.56 -11.59 -5.58
C SER A 261 1.78 -13.09 -5.86
N ILE A 262 2.30 -13.85 -4.89
CA ILE A 262 2.57 -15.28 -5.00
C ILE A 262 1.40 -16.08 -4.41
N ARG A 263 0.84 -17.00 -5.19
CA ARG A 263 -0.37 -17.78 -4.82
C ARG A 263 -0.08 -19.01 -4.00
N SER A 264 1.09 -19.64 -4.17
CA SER A 264 1.48 -20.87 -3.46
C SER A 264 2.99 -20.93 -3.26
N VAL A 265 3.46 -21.85 -2.42
CA VAL A 265 4.89 -22.12 -2.26
C VAL A 265 5.15 -23.61 -2.37
N ALA A 266 6.07 -24.00 -3.25
CA ALA A 266 6.63 -25.35 -3.36
C ALA A 266 8.00 -25.37 -2.68
N VAL A 267 8.12 -26.30 -1.77
CA VAL A 267 9.26 -26.42 -0.88
C VAL A 267 10.05 -27.66 -1.22
N PHE A 268 11.16 -27.49 -1.95
CA PHE A 268 11.95 -28.60 -2.48
C PHE A 268 12.99 -29.09 -1.46
N VAL A 269 13.02 -30.40 -1.28
CA VAL A 269 13.95 -31.10 -0.38
C VAL A 269 14.64 -32.20 -1.14
N GLY A 270 15.94 -32.04 -1.39
CA GLY A 270 16.80 -32.99 -2.07
C GLY A 270 17.78 -33.77 -1.15
N ALA A 271 18.83 -34.33 -1.74
CA ALA A 271 19.85 -35.12 -1.04
C ALA A 271 20.60 -34.30 0.05
N ALA A 272 20.66 -33.00 -0.07
CA ALA A 272 21.31 -32.13 0.90
C ALA A 272 20.49 -31.93 2.19
N GLY A 273 19.32 -32.53 2.25
CA GLY A 273 18.40 -32.41 3.40
C GLY A 273 17.62 -31.09 3.42
N ALA A 274 17.01 -30.83 4.55
CA ALA A 274 16.29 -29.58 4.78
C ALA A 274 17.29 -28.42 4.75
N GLY A 275 17.38 -27.71 3.63
CA GLY A 275 18.25 -26.57 3.43
C GLY A 275 17.94 -25.41 4.39
N PRO A 276 17.74 -24.19 3.89
CA PRO A 276 17.59 -22.98 4.71
C PRO A 276 16.39 -22.97 5.69
N TRP A 277 15.61 -24.04 5.80
CA TRP A 277 14.51 -24.22 6.77
C TRP A 277 14.92 -24.04 8.24
N GLN A 278 16.20 -24.12 8.53
CA GLN A 278 16.72 -23.83 9.88
C GLN A 278 16.86 -22.34 10.09
N ASP A 279 16.78 -21.56 9.02
CA ASP A 279 16.87 -20.11 9.06
C ASP A 279 15.57 -19.50 9.57
N VAL A 280 15.66 -18.66 10.59
CA VAL A 280 14.51 -18.00 11.25
C VAL A 280 13.71 -17.18 10.25
N GLU A 281 14.39 -16.58 9.29
CA GLU A 281 13.82 -15.70 8.26
C GLU A 281 12.94 -16.46 7.27
N ILE A 282 13.38 -17.62 6.80
CA ILE A 282 12.57 -18.45 5.89
C ILE A 282 11.35 -19.03 6.60
N ARG A 283 11.47 -19.35 7.90
CA ARG A 283 10.33 -19.78 8.69
C ARG A 283 9.27 -18.69 8.81
N ALA A 284 9.70 -17.45 9.08
CA ALA A 284 8.80 -16.30 9.15
C ALA A 284 8.09 -16.10 7.81
N PHE A 285 8.82 -16.18 6.70
CA PHE A 285 8.29 -16.08 5.35
C PHE A 285 7.27 -17.17 5.03
N LEU A 286 7.57 -18.44 5.32
CA LEU A 286 6.62 -19.54 5.11
C LEU A 286 5.39 -19.44 6.01
N SER A 287 5.54 -18.89 7.22
CA SER A 287 4.43 -18.64 8.12
C SER A 287 3.46 -17.65 7.52
N GLU A 288 3.93 -16.71 6.72
CA GLU A 288 3.07 -15.75 6.03
C GLU A 288 2.16 -16.43 5.00
N PHE A 289 2.67 -17.39 4.21
CA PHE A 289 1.83 -18.19 3.31
C PHE A 289 0.75 -18.95 4.08
N VAL A 290 1.10 -19.52 5.23
CA VAL A 290 0.14 -20.22 6.09
C VAL A 290 -0.93 -19.26 6.62
N ASN A 291 -0.52 -18.07 7.09
CA ASN A 291 -1.45 -17.04 7.59
C ASN A 291 -2.43 -16.59 6.51
N ARG A 292 -1.95 -16.46 5.28
CA ARG A 292 -2.75 -16.09 4.10
C ARG A 292 -3.57 -17.27 3.55
N ARG A 293 -3.47 -18.46 4.15
CA ARG A 293 -4.09 -19.70 3.66
C ARG A 293 -3.68 -20.08 2.24
N CYS A 294 -2.49 -19.69 1.81
CA CYS A 294 -1.93 -20.13 0.54
C CYS A 294 -1.41 -21.57 0.66
N PRO A 295 -1.50 -22.38 -0.40
CA PRO A 295 -0.94 -23.72 -0.41
C PRO A 295 0.58 -23.69 -0.11
N VAL A 296 0.98 -24.53 0.85
CA VAL A 296 2.39 -24.84 1.14
C VAL A 296 2.60 -26.30 0.78
N ILE A 297 3.40 -26.55 -0.27
CA ILE A 297 3.55 -27.87 -0.90
C ILE A 297 4.97 -28.39 -0.66
N PRO A 298 5.18 -29.29 0.32
CA PRO A 298 6.47 -29.95 0.47
C PRO A 298 6.71 -30.89 -0.72
N VAL A 299 7.90 -30.80 -1.35
CA VAL A 299 8.28 -31.58 -2.52
C VAL A 299 9.57 -32.33 -2.23
N ILE A 300 9.54 -33.66 -2.24
CA ILE A 300 10.70 -34.50 -2.07
C ILE A 300 11.28 -34.82 -3.46
N LEU A 301 12.53 -34.38 -3.68
CA LEU A 301 13.22 -34.62 -4.94
C LEU A 301 13.65 -36.11 -5.07
N ALA A 302 13.83 -36.58 -6.30
CA ALA A 302 14.13 -37.99 -6.60
C ALA A 302 15.47 -38.47 -5.99
N ASP A 303 16.42 -37.57 -5.78
CA ASP A 303 17.74 -37.86 -5.20
C ASP A 303 17.76 -37.87 -3.66
N CYS A 304 16.64 -37.54 -3.01
CA CYS A 304 16.52 -37.56 -1.55
C CYS A 304 16.46 -38.99 -1.01
N LYS A 305 17.55 -39.48 -0.47
CA LYS A 305 17.66 -40.90 -0.01
C LYS A 305 16.91 -41.18 1.29
N THR A 306 16.70 -40.20 2.12
CA THR A 306 16.04 -40.32 3.43
C THR A 306 14.84 -39.40 3.52
N VAL A 307 13.84 -39.82 4.28
CA VAL A 307 12.69 -38.91 4.58
C VAL A 307 13.22 -37.75 5.42
N PRO A 308 13.15 -36.51 4.90
CA PRO A 308 13.69 -35.37 5.62
C PRO A 308 12.86 -35.09 6.88
N GLN A 309 13.53 -34.70 7.96
CA GLN A 309 12.84 -34.18 9.13
C GLN A 309 12.32 -32.77 8.81
N LEU A 310 11.05 -32.70 8.38
CA LEU A 310 10.41 -31.40 8.15
C LEU A 310 10.06 -30.72 9.49
N PRO A 311 10.09 -29.38 9.53
CA PRO A 311 9.59 -28.61 10.64
C PRO A 311 8.15 -29.00 10.99
N LEU A 312 7.79 -28.85 12.28
CA LEU A 312 6.51 -29.36 12.80
C LEU A 312 5.30 -28.82 12.01
N PHE A 313 5.34 -27.53 11.65
CA PHE A 313 4.26 -26.87 10.91
C PHE A 313 4.10 -27.40 9.48
N MET A 314 5.14 -27.98 8.88
CA MET A 314 5.07 -28.55 7.53
C MET A 314 4.56 -30.00 7.51
N ARG A 315 4.61 -30.72 8.63
CA ARG A 315 4.17 -32.12 8.71
C ARG A 315 2.67 -32.31 8.52
N GLN A 316 1.91 -31.23 8.66
CA GLN A 316 0.44 -31.24 8.45
C GLN A 316 0.04 -31.18 6.97
N PHE A 317 0.97 -30.87 6.06
CA PHE A 317 0.69 -30.75 4.63
C PHE A 317 0.93 -32.07 3.91
N THR A 318 0.15 -32.33 2.87
CA THR A 318 0.38 -33.46 1.96
C THR A 318 1.59 -33.17 1.08
N TRP A 319 2.47 -34.15 0.91
CA TRP A 319 3.73 -34.01 0.20
C TRP A 319 3.62 -34.53 -1.22
N VAL A 320 4.40 -33.95 -2.11
CA VAL A 320 4.68 -34.51 -3.43
C VAL A 320 6.02 -35.24 -3.37
N ASP A 321 6.06 -36.52 -3.75
CA ASP A 321 7.24 -37.37 -3.62
C ASP A 321 7.72 -37.87 -4.97
N PHE A 322 8.75 -37.21 -5.52
CA PHE A 322 9.35 -37.53 -6.81
C PHE A 322 10.21 -38.82 -6.80
N ARG A 323 10.30 -39.51 -5.68
CA ARG A 323 10.93 -40.85 -5.59
C ARG A 323 9.95 -41.97 -5.98
N LYS A 324 8.67 -41.62 -6.14
CA LYS A 324 7.59 -42.54 -6.50
C LYS A 324 7.12 -42.28 -7.93
N ASP A 325 6.76 -43.32 -8.62
CA ASP A 325 6.26 -43.22 -9.99
C ASP A 325 4.76 -42.91 -10.05
N LEU A 326 4.00 -43.38 -9.07
CA LEU A 326 2.53 -43.24 -9.02
C LEU A 326 2.06 -42.83 -7.62
N PRO A 327 1.04 -41.94 -7.54
CA PRO A 327 0.51 -41.12 -8.65
C PRO A 327 1.58 -40.19 -9.19
N THR A 328 1.49 -39.78 -10.46
CA THR A 328 2.50 -38.93 -11.14
C THR A 328 2.83 -37.70 -10.27
N PRO A 329 4.08 -37.62 -9.74
CA PRO A 329 4.40 -36.53 -8.78
C PRO A 329 4.29 -35.14 -9.42
N PHE A 330 4.59 -35.05 -10.71
CA PHE A 330 4.48 -33.78 -11.43
C PHE A 330 3.02 -33.29 -11.52
N ASP A 331 2.07 -34.19 -11.79
CA ASP A 331 0.64 -33.86 -11.82
C ASP A 331 0.13 -33.49 -10.43
N GLN A 332 0.63 -34.13 -9.38
CA GLN A 332 0.31 -33.77 -7.99
C GLN A 332 0.84 -32.38 -7.65
N LEU A 333 2.05 -32.02 -8.13
CA LEU A 333 2.61 -30.71 -7.93
C LEU A 333 1.76 -29.63 -8.62
N ILE A 334 1.36 -29.85 -9.87
CA ILE A 334 0.47 -28.96 -10.62
C ILE A 334 -0.86 -28.79 -9.87
N TRP A 335 -1.45 -29.89 -9.43
CA TRP A 335 -2.68 -29.82 -8.66
C TRP A 335 -2.55 -29.04 -7.34
N GLY A 336 -1.45 -29.24 -6.62
CA GLY A 336 -1.15 -28.47 -5.41
C GLY A 336 -1.00 -26.96 -5.66
N ILE A 337 -0.43 -26.58 -6.82
CA ILE A 337 -0.25 -25.19 -7.22
C ILE A 337 -1.55 -24.55 -7.68
N THR A 338 -2.28 -25.21 -8.56
CA THR A 338 -3.45 -24.66 -9.26
C THR A 338 -4.77 -24.87 -8.50
N GLY A 339 -4.82 -25.88 -7.63
CA GLY A 339 -6.07 -26.36 -7.03
C GLY A 339 -6.90 -27.23 -7.98
N GLU A 340 -6.51 -27.36 -9.26
CA GLU A 340 -7.20 -28.12 -10.29
C GLU A 340 -6.49 -29.44 -10.55
N ARG A 341 -7.26 -30.53 -10.54
CA ARG A 341 -6.71 -31.86 -10.81
C ARG A 341 -6.44 -32.03 -12.31
N PRO A 342 -5.20 -32.30 -12.76
CA PRO A 342 -4.94 -32.55 -14.15
C PRO A 342 -5.80 -33.71 -14.65
N GLN A 343 -6.38 -33.55 -15.85
CA GLN A 343 -7.13 -34.65 -16.48
C GLN A 343 -6.10 -35.72 -16.87
N SER A 344 -6.27 -36.92 -16.34
CA SER A 344 -5.45 -38.07 -16.72
C SER A 344 -5.65 -38.33 -18.21
N SER A 345 -4.59 -38.14 -18.99
CA SER A 345 -4.55 -38.52 -20.41
C SER A 345 -4.50 -40.03 -20.56
#